data_c7220934b3ad2182f0b70c323658b8f5
#
_entry.id   c7220934b3ad2182f0b70c323658b8f5
#
_cell.length_a   1.000
_cell.length_b   1.000
_cell.length_c   1.000
_cell.angle_alpha   90.00
_cell.angle_beta   90.00
_cell.angle_gamma   90.00
#
_symmetry.space_group_name_H-M   'P 1'
#
loop_
_entity.id
_entity.type
_entity.pdbx_description
1 polymer ?
#
loop_
_entity_poly.entity_id
_entity_poly.type
_entity_poly.pdbx_seq_one_letter_code
_entity_poly.pdbx_strand_id
1 'polypeptide(L)'
;MLKNILKILIIFLFGMAGGIFAGQILWPYYIERPLAPVIEKKEIIIQENTVLQEAVKKVEKSVVGIRIKTAGGKIITGSGIIVTTDGLIVTLSELLPKAGDFAFFIDGKTVVEYQILKRDQKTNLVLLKVKAEKDDLQTSGFAPFEEIKLGERVFLMGVIFPESEPIKMVNEGIVKYLTEDYIRTNIFENNTLTGSPLFNIKGELLGLNIIDSQGRVTAIPITQIRQFIGL
;
A
#
# COMPACT_ATOMS: atom_id res chain seq x y z
N MET A 1 -56.04 72.42 -18.25
CA MET A 1 -55.94 71.22 -17.31
C MET A 1 -55.47 70.00 -18.02
N LEU A 2 -56.08 69.52 -19.08
CA LEU A 2 -55.76 68.26 -19.75
C LEU A 2 -54.28 68.11 -20.18
N LYS A 3 -53.67 69.19 -20.75
CA LYS A 3 -52.22 69.17 -21.13
C LYS A 3 -51.28 69.00 -19.99
N ASN A 4 -51.59 69.44 -18.81
CA ASN A 4 -50.72 69.27 -17.61
C ASN A 4 -50.85 67.88 -17.00
N ILE A 5 -52.05 67.30 -17.03
CA ILE A 5 -52.29 65.89 -16.64
C ILE A 5 -51.55 64.94 -17.57
N LEU A 6 -51.57 65.22 -18.88
CA LEU A 6 -50.84 64.41 -19.86
C LEU A 6 -49.33 64.45 -19.63
N LYS A 7 -48.77 65.60 -19.27
CA LYS A 7 -47.33 65.71 -18.96
C LYS A 7 -46.95 64.93 -17.72
N ILE A 8 -47.78 64.99 -16.70
CA ILE A 8 -47.56 64.21 -15.47
C ILE A 8 -47.61 62.70 -15.75
N LEU A 9 -48.55 62.28 -16.55
CA LEU A 9 -48.72 60.87 -16.95
C LEU A 9 -47.53 60.33 -17.73
N ILE A 10 -46.97 61.17 -18.66
CA ILE A 10 -45.78 60.84 -19.45
C ILE A 10 -44.56 60.74 -18.54
N ILE A 11 -44.35 61.64 -17.58
CA ILE A 11 -43.23 61.58 -16.63
C ILE A 11 -43.33 60.35 -15.75
N PHE A 12 -44.53 59.99 -15.32
CA PHE A 12 -44.76 58.81 -14.52
C PHE A 12 -44.48 57.50 -15.29
N LEU A 13 -44.89 57.41 -16.55
CA LEU A 13 -44.59 56.29 -17.44
C LEU A 13 -43.08 56.13 -17.67
N PHE A 14 -42.34 57.20 -17.93
CA PHE A 14 -40.89 57.15 -18.09
C PHE A 14 -40.18 56.77 -16.79
N GLY A 15 -40.66 57.27 -15.66
CA GLY A 15 -40.14 56.89 -14.32
C GLY A 15 -40.34 55.40 -14.04
N MET A 16 -41.51 54.89 -14.34
CA MET A 16 -41.82 53.46 -14.15
C MET A 16 -40.97 52.56 -15.08
N ALA A 17 -40.86 52.93 -16.37
CA ALA A 17 -40.00 52.22 -17.33
C ALA A 17 -38.53 52.24 -16.93
N GLY A 18 -38.04 53.39 -16.46
CA GLY A 18 -36.66 53.53 -15.92
C GLY A 18 -36.42 52.68 -14.67
N GLY A 19 -37.39 52.60 -13.75
CA GLY A 19 -37.30 51.76 -12.56
C GLY A 19 -37.27 50.25 -12.89
N ILE A 20 -38.11 49.81 -13.81
CA ILE A 20 -38.11 48.41 -14.28
C ILE A 20 -36.78 48.07 -14.98
N PHE A 21 -36.28 48.97 -15.82
CA PHE A 21 -35.02 48.79 -16.52
C PHE A 21 -33.84 48.71 -15.52
N ALA A 22 -33.80 49.60 -14.54
CA ALA A 22 -32.77 49.58 -13.52
C ALA A 22 -32.84 48.31 -12.66
N GLY A 23 -34.02 47.86 -12.25
CA GLY A 23 -34.20 46.67 -11.41
C GLY A 23 -33.98 45.35 -12.11
N GLN A 24 -34.41 45.23 -13.39
CA GLN A 24 -34.33 43.94 -14.11
C GLN A 24 -33.05 43.77 -14.94
N ILE A 25 -32.43 44.87 -15.37
CA ILE A 25 -31.26 44.80 -16.25
C ILE A 25 -29.99 45.30 -15.57
N LEU A 26 -30.02 46.52 -14.98
CA LEU A 26 -28.80 47.07 -14.38
C LEU A 26 -28.43 46.40 -13.08
N TRP A 27 -29.40 46.12 -12.21
CA TRP A 27 -29.15 45.50 -10.90
C TRP A 27 -28.52 44.09 -11.01
N PRO A 28 -29.06 43.13 -11.78
CA PRO A 28 -28.42 41.83 -11.97
C PRO A 28 -27.05 41.92 -12.63
N TYR A 29 -26.90 42.84 -13.61
CA TYR A 29 -25.66 42.99 -14.37
C TYR A 29 -24.51 43.58 -13.57
N TYR A 30 -24.77 44.53 -12.67
CA TYR A 30 -23.70 45.23 -11.92
C TYR A 30 -23.57 44.78 -10.47
N ILE A 31 -24.59 44.27 -9.85
CA ILE A 31 -24.59 43.93 -8.42
C ILE A 31 -24.62 42.43 -8.19
N GLU A 32 -25.44 41.71 -8.93
CA GLU A 32 -25.44 40.25 -8.94
C GLU A 32 -24.43 39.67 -9.94
N ARG A 33 -23.16 40.06 -9.79
CA ARG A 33 -22.14 39.27 -10.47
C ARG A 33 -22.25 37.86 -9.91
N PRO A 34 -22.44 36.81 -10.78
CA PRO A 34 -22.35 35.47 -10.29
C PRO A 34 -20.98 35.35 -9.58
N LEU A 35 -20.99 35.15 -8.29
CA LEU A 35 -19.77 34.77 -7.59
C LEU A 35 -19.21 33.62 -8.40
N ALA A 36 -18.02 33.80 -8.96
CA ALA A 36 -17.31 32.71 -9.60
C ALA A 36 -17.45 31.50 -8.70
N PRO A 37 -17.81 30.31 -9.23
CA PRO A 37 -17.95 29.16 -8.37
C PRO A 37 -16.65 29.05 -7.57
N VAL A 38 -16.75 29.20 -6.24
CA VAL A 38 -15.65 28.90 -5.34
C VAL A 38 -15.45 27.41 -5.53
N ILE A 39 -14.55 27.08 -6.45
CA ILE A 39 -13.99 25.74 -6.50
C ILE A 39 -13.23 25.66 -5.18
N GLU A 40 -13.86 25.09 -4.17
CA GLU A 40 -13.18 24.62 -2.98
C GLU A 40 -12.11 23.64 -3.50
N LYS A 41 -10.93 24.16 -3.74
CA LYS A 41 -9.74 23.34 -3.91
C LYS A 41 -9.55 22.68 -2.55
N LYS A 42 -10.15 21.51 -2.37
CA LYS A 42 -9.83 20.63 -1.24
C LYS A 42 -8.37 20.25 -1.45
N GLU A 43 -7.46 21.05 -0.93
CA GLU A 43 -6.07 20.68 -0.81
C GLU A 43 -6.05 19.49 0.14
N ILE A 44 -6.04 18.30 -0.43
CA ILE A 44 -5.73 17.10 0.31
C ILE A 44 -4.24 17.22 0.60
N ILE A 45 -3.88 17.83 1.72
CA ILE A 45 -2.53 17.77 2.26
C ILE A 45 -2.37 16.33 2.75
N ILE A 46 -1.91 15.47 1.84
CA ILE A 46 -1.48 14.13 2.21
C ILE A 46 -0.19 14.32 2.99
N GLN A 47 -0.28 14.25 4.31
CA GLN A 47 0.93 14.16 5.13
C GLN A 47 1.57 12.82 4.75
N GLU A 48 2.78 12.86 4.18
CA GLU A 48 3.51 11.66 3.69
C GLU A 48 3.53 10.52 4.72
N ASN A 49 3.64 10.88 5.98
CA ASN A 49 3.64 9.91 7.09
C ASN A 49 2.28 9.18 7.24
N THR A 50 1.17 9.84 6.95
CA THR A 50 -0.17 9.22 7.01
C THR A 50 -0.34 8.15 5.94
N VAL A 51 0.16 8.39 4.73
CA VAL A 51 0.07 7.41 3.62
C VAL A 51 0.84 6.13 3.95
N LEU A 52 2.05 6.25 4.50
CA LEU A 52 2.83 5.09 4.91
C LEU A 52 2.13 4.31 6.04
N GLN A 53 1.61 5.00 7.05
CA GLN A 53 0.88 4.37 8.15
C GLN A 53 -0.37 3.61 7.66
N GLU A 54 -1.13 4.19 6.73
CA GLU A 54 -2.29 3.55 6.12
C GLU A 54 -1.89 2.32 5.30
N ALA A 55 -0.81 2.41 4.51
CA ALA A 55 -0.29 1.29 3.74
C ALA A 55 0.18 0.15 4.66
N VAL A 56 0.92 0.46 5.73
CA VAL A 56 1.35 -0.52 6.74
C VAL A 56 0.14 -1.20 7.38
N LYS A 57 -0.86 -0.44 7.84
CA LYS A 57 -2.08 -0.99 8.43
C LYS A 57 -2.85 -1.91 7.49
N LYS A 58 -2.84 -1.58 6.18
CA LYS A 58 -3.50 -2.38 5.15
C LYS A 58 -2.84 -3.75 4.97
N VAL A 59 -1.51 -3.85 5.11
CA VAL A 59 -0.77 -5.08 4.80
C VAL A 59 -0.28 -5.85 6.03
N GLU A 60 -0.33 -5.27 7.21
CA GLU A 60 0.29 -5.84 8.42
C GLU A 60 -0.19 -7.25 8.79
N LYS A 61 -1.43 -7.61 8.42
CA LYS A 61 -1.98 -8.94 8.67
C LYS A 61 -1.64 -9.96 7.59
N SER A 62 -1.11 -9.51 6.44
CA SER A 62 -0.63 -10.41 5.39
C SER A 62 0.80 -10.91 5.63
N VAL A 63 1.53 -10.28 6.54
CA VAL A 63 2.93 -10.61 6.84
C VAL A 63 3.02 -11.69 7.89
N VAL A 64 3.81 -12.72 7.59
CA VAL A 64 4.02 -13.89 8.44
C VAL A 64 5.42 -13.87 9.02
N GLY A 65 5.54 -14.03 10.33
CA GLY A 65 6.81 -14.32 11.00
C GLY A 65 7.13 -15.81 10.90
N ILE A 66 8.39 -16.13 10.67
CA ILE A 66 8.88 -17.50 10.56
C ILE A 66 10.01 -17.70 11.58
N ARG A 67 9.87 -18.70 12.41
CA ARG A 67 10.89 -19.11 13.36
C ARG A 67 11.13 -20.61 13.26
N ILE A 68 12.38 -20.97 13.10
CA ILE A 68 12.78 -22.35 12.87
C ILE A 68 13.86 -22.72 13.88
N LYS A 69 13.66 -23.83 14.56
CA LYS A 69 14.71 -24.48 15.35
C LYS A 69 15.24 -25.65 14.55
N THR A 70 16.46 -25.54 14.04
CA THR A 70 17.12 -26.62 13.31
C THR A 70 17.41 -27.82 14.19
N ALA A 71 17.64 -29.01 13.62
CA ALA A 71 18.04 -30.20 14.35
C ALA A 71 19.31 -30.02 15.22
N GLY A 72 20.19 -29.06 14.81
CA GLY A 72 21.38 -28.68 15.59
C GLY A 72 21.12 -27.64 16.68
N GLY A 73 19.85 -27.24 16.93
CA GLY A 73 19.47 -26.27 17.95
C GLY A 73 19.64 -24.81 17.53
N LYS A 74 20.13 -24.51 16.32
CA LYS A 74 20.25 -23.13 15.79
C LYS A 74 18.87 -22.59 15.48
N ILE A 75 18.60 -21.35 15.90
CA ILE A 75 17.37 -20.64 15.55
C ILE A 75 17.63 -19.82 14.27
N ILE A 76 16.76 -20.00 13.29
CA ILE A 76 16.68 -19.18 12.07
C ILE A 76 15.35 -18.44 12.13
N THR A 77 15.37 -17.15 11.81
CA THR A 77 14.18 -16.31 11.75
C THR A 77 14.09 -15.63 10.40
N GLY A 78 12.90 -15.29 10.01
CA GLY A 78 12.62 -14.56 8.79
C GLY A 78 11.14 -14.25 8.67
N SER A 79 10.73 -13.91 7.46
CA SER A 79 9.34 -13.55 7.19
C SER A 79 8.83 -14.20 5.91
N GLY A 80 7.53 -14.08 5.68
CA GLY A 80 6.85 -14.49 4.47
C GLY A 80 5.59 -13.67 4.27
N ILE A 81 4.84 -14.00 3.23
CA ILE A 81 3.59 -13.32 2.90
C ILE A 81 2.48 -14.31 2.60
N ILE A 82 1.27 -14.00 3.08
CA ILE A 82 0.04 -14.69 2.72
C ILE A 82 -0.40 -14.21 1.34
N VAL A 83 -0.48 -15.11 0.38
CA VAL A 83 -0.85 -14.80 -1.00
C VAL A 83 -2.30 -15.17 -1.34
N THR A 84 -2.94 -15.99 -0.50
CA THR A 84 -4.35 -16.36 -0.67
C THR A 84 -5.07 -16.47 0.67
N THR A 85 -6.36 -16.17 0.70
CA THR A 85 -7.20 -16.23 1.91
C THR A 85 -7.42 -17.65 2.44
N ASP A 86 -7.05 -18.66 1.69
CA ASP A 86 -7.12 -20.06 2.11
C ASP A 86 -5.80 -20.55 2.75
N GLY A 87 -4.81 -19.68 2.95
CA GLY A 87 -3.59 -19.94 3.73
C GLY A 87 -2.37 -20.35 2.92
N LEU A 88 -2.29 -20.00 1.65
CA LEU A 88 -1.03 -20.11 0.92
C LEU A 88 -0.07 -19.00 1.34
N ILE A 89 1.15 -19.39 1.68
CA ILE A 89 2.22 -18.49 2.08
C ILE A 89 3.40 -18.70 1.15
N VAL A 90 4.02 -17.60 0.73
CA VAL A 90 5.30 -17.62 0.01
C VAL A 90 6.40 -17.05 0.89
N THR A 91 7.53 -17.73 0.89
CA THR A 91 8.76 -17.27 1.56
C THR A 91 9.99 -17.78 0.79
N LEU A 92 11.19 -17.51 1.33
CA LEU A 92 12.42 -17.95 0.69
C LEU A 92 12.78 -19.39 1.06
N SER A 93 13.30 -20.12 0.08
CA SER A 93 13.72 -21.51 0.25
C SER A 93 14.86 -21.68 1.26
N GLU A 94 15.76 -20.70 1.35
CA GLU A 94 16.86 -20.68 2.29
C GLU A 94 16.42 -20.60 3.77
N LEU A 95 15.25 -20.01 4.03
CA LEU A 95 14.68 -19.94 5.38
C LEU A 95 14.14 -21.29 5.85
N LEU A 96 13.77 -22.20 4.96
CA LEU A 96 13.13 -23.47 5.30
C LEU A 96 14.10 -24.63 5.06
N PRO A 97 14.98 -25.03 6.01
CA PRO A 97 15.82 -26.21 5.89
C PRO A 97 14.97 -27.47 5.73
N LYS A 98 15.59 -28.58 5.32
CA LYS A 98 14.88 -29.86 5.11
C LYS A 98 14.33 -30.47 6.40
N ALA A 99 14.92 -30.14 7.56
CA ALA A 99 14.53 -30.66 8.86
C ALA A 99 14.64 -29.55 9.93
N GLY A 100 13.68 -29.53 10.85
CA GLY A 100 13.60 -28.58 11.96
C GLY A 100 12.18 -28.48 12.49
N ASP A 101 12.03 -27.75 13.61
CA ASP A 101 10.74 -27.37 14.16
C ASP A 101 10.37 -25.99 13.62
N PHE A 102 9.27 -25.90 12.89
CA PHE A 102 8.81 -24.69 12.23
C PHE A 102 7.61 -24.11 12.96
N ALA A 103 7.66 -22.81 13.21
CA ALA A 103 6.54 -22.06 13.75
C ALA A 103 6.29 -20.82 12.87
N PHE A 104 5.05 -20.65 12.49
CA PHE A 104 4.57 -19.50 11.70
C PHE A 104 3.73 -18.59 12.59
N PHE A 105 3.99 -17.31 12.58
CA PHE A 105 3.31 -16.31 13.40
C PHE A 105 2.46 -15.42 12.50
N ILE A 106 1.15 -15.57 12.60
CA ILE A 106 0.15 -14.87 11.79
C ILE A 106 -0.74 -14.06 12.73
N ASP A 107 -0.73 -12.75 12.59
CA ASP A 107 -1.54 -11.81 13.39
C ASP A 107 -1.53 -12.14 14.92
N GLY A 108 -0.33 -12.39 15.48
CA GLY A 108 -0.12 -12.71 16.89
C GLY A 108 -0.41 -14.17 17.28
N LYS A 109 -0.91 -15.00 16.36
CA LYS A 109 -1.16 -16.43 16.61
C LYS A 109 -0.03 -17.28 16.04
N THR A 110 0.33 -18.33 16.77
CA THR A 110 1.32 -19.33 16.31
C THR A 110 0.62 -20.46 15.60
N VAL A 111 1.04 -20.76 14.38
CA VAL A 111 0.56 -21.87 13.56
C VAL A 111 1.71 -22.85 13.33
N VAL A 112 1.51 -24.13 13.67
CA VAL A 112 2.51 -25.19 13.51
C VAL A 112 2.08 -26.26 12.50
N GLU A 113 0.80 -26.30 12.12
CA GLU A 113 0.31 -27.18 11.07
C GLU A 113 0.50 -26.53 9.71
N TYR A 114 1.41 -27.10 8.91
CA TYR A 114 1.73 -26.63 7.57
C TYR A 114 2.04 -27.77 6.63
N GLN A 115 1.98 -27.50 5.34
CA GLN A 115 2.41 -28.39 4.27
C GLN A 115 3.22 -27.60 3.24
N ILE A 116 4.41 -28.07 2.92
CA ILE A 116 5.18 -27.51 1.80
C ILE A 116 4.59 -28.07 0.50
N LEU A 117 4.06 -27.20 -0.34
CA LEU A 117 3.44 -27.57 -1.62
C LEU A 117 4.44 -27.56 -2.77
N LYS A 118 5.34 -26.55 -2.79
CA LYS A 118 6.31 -26.37 -3.86
C LYS A 118 7.58 -25.71 -3.31
N ARG A 119 8.72 -26.13 -3.80
CA ARG A 119 10.01 -25.53 -3.50
C ARG A 119 10.83 -25.42 -4.76
N ASP A 120 11.38 -24.25 -5.02
CA ASP A 120 12.30 -24.00 -6.11
C ASP A 120 13.58 -23.36 -5.57
N GLN A 121 14.69 -24.07 -5.67
CA GLN A 121 16.00 -23.56 -5.22
C GLN A 121 16.59 -22.54 -6.21
N LYS A 122 16.21 -22.60 -7.48
CA LYS A 122 16.72 -21.71 -8.52
C LYS A 122 16.19 -20.29 -8.32
N THR A 123 14.92 -20.15 -8.04
CA THR A 123 14.27 -18.86 -7.73
C THR A 123 14.33 -18.52 -6.24
N ASN A 124 14.85 -19.42 -5.39
CA ASN A 124 14.87 -19.30 -3.92
C ASN A 124 13.47 -19.13 -3.30
N LEU A 125 12.42 -19.71 -3.90
CA LEU A 125 11.05 -19.59 -3.42
C LEU A 125 10.50 -20.91 -2.85
N VAL A 126 9.66 -20.79 -1.83
CA VAL A 126 8.85 -21.87 -1.28
C VAL A 126 7.41 -21.43 -1.16
N LEU A 127 6.50 -22.29 -1.60
CA LEU A 127 5.06 -22.21 -1.38
C LEU A 127 4.67 -23.22 -0.32
N LEU A 128 4.01 -22.76 0.71
CA LEU A 128 3.47 -23.62 1.76
C LEU A 128 2.02 -23.25 2.05
N LYS A 129 1.31 -24.23 2.60
CA LYS A 129 -0.06 -24.10 3.07
C LYS A 129 -0.04 -24.22 4.59
N VAL A 130 -0.66 -23.27 5.26
CA VAL A 130 -0.93 -23.35 6.71
C VAL A 130 -2.39 -23.64 6.96
N LYS A 131 -2.68 -24.33 8.07
CA LYS A 131 -4.04 -24.54 8.53
C LYS A 131 -4.35 -23.47 9.57
N ALA A 132 -4.98 -22.40 9.11
CA ALA A 132 -5.46 -21.29 9.94
C ALA A 132 -6.95 -21.06 9.71
N GLU A 133 -7.63 -20.40 10.64
CA GLU A 133 -9.02 -20.01 10.45
C GLU A 133 -9.10 -18.95 9.34
N LYS A 134 -10.11 -19.07 8.46
CA LYS A 134 -10.22 -18.22 7.27
C LYS A 134 -10.30 -16.72 7.59
N ASP A 135 -10.89 -16.36 8.71
CA ASP A 135 -11.07 -14.97 9.13
C ASP A 135 -9.78 -14.29 9.61
N ASP A 136 -8.73 -15.08 9.89
CA ASP A 136 -7.43 -14.58 10.33
C ASP A 136 -6.49 -14.23 9.17
N LEU A 137 -6.84 -14.62 7.93
CA LEU A 137 -5.95 -14.53 6.78
C LEU A 137 -6.30 -13.35 5.89
N GLN A 138 -5.42 -12.36 5.85
CA GLN A 138 -5.50 -11.22 4.94
C GLN A 138 -4.39 -11.30 3.88
N THR A 139 -4.71 -10.86 2.69
CA THR A 139 -3.76 -10.78 1.57
C THR A 139 -3.54 -9.33 1.17
N SER A 140 -2.40 -9.03 0.59
CA SER A 140 -2.14 -7.76 -0.11
C SER A 140 -2.46 -7.89 -1.59
N GLY A 141 -2.73 -6.76 -2.27
CA GLY A 141 -2.73 -6.71 -3.72
C GLY A 141 -1.32 -6.90 -4.28
N PHE A 142 -1.23 -7.27 -5.55
CA PHE A 142 0.03 -7.36 -6.29
C PHE A 142 0.21 -6.13 -7.17
N ALA A 143 1.37 -5.49 -7.12
CA ALA A 143 1.67 -4.37 -8.00
C ALA A 143 1.92 -4.88 -9.44
N PRO A 144 1.46 -4.17 -10.47
CA PRO A 144 1.92 -4.41 -11.84
C PRO A 144 3.42 -4.07 -11.94
N PHE A 145 4.24 -5.04 -12.36
CA PHE A 145 5.69 -4.85 -12.42
C PHE A 145 6.10 -3.70 -13.34
N GLU A 146 5.39 -3.51 -14.43
CA GLU A 146 5.62 -2.48 -15.45
C GLU A 146 5.37 -1.05 -14.91
N GLU A 147 4.63 -0.93 -13.82
CA GLU A 147 4.35 0.36 -13.18
C GLU A 147 5.40 0.76 -12.15
N ILE A 148 6.30 -0.16 -11.74
CA ILE A 148 7.36 0.12 -10.76
C ILE A 148 8.38 1.09 -11.37
N LYS A 149 8.64 2.20 -10.68
CA LYS A 149 9.51 3.27 -11.16
C LYS A 149 10.75 3.46 -10.30
N LEU A 150 11.81 3.94 -10.93
CA LEU A 150 13.00 4.41 -10.22
C LEU A 150 12.64 5.57 -9.30
N GLY A 151 13.13 5.52 -8.05
CA GLY A 151 12.82 6.52 -7.04
C GLY A 151 11.45 6.34 -6.37
N GLU A 152 10.66 5.32 -6.76
CA GLU A 152 9.39 5.02 -6.10
C GLU A 152 9.62 4.69 -4.62
N ARG A 153 8.81 5.29 -3.75
CA ARG A 153 8.84 4.98 -2.31
C ARG A 153 8.31 3.58 -2.07
N VAL A 154 9.08 2.82 -1.32
CA VAL A 154 8.78 1.43 -0.95
C VAL A 154 9.05 1.22 0.52
N PHE A 155 8.39 0.25 1.11
CA PHE A 155 8.72 -0.20 2.46
C PHE A 155 8.74 -1.74 2.51
N LEU A 156 9.62 -2.26 3.33
CA LEU A 156 9.57 -3.65 3.75
C LEU A 156 8.85 -3.76 5.09
N MET A 157 8.16 -4.85 5.28
CA MET A 157 7.56 -5.18 6.56
C MET A 157 7.87 -6.63 6.91
N GLY A 158 8.46 -6.86 8.05
CA GLY A 158 8.81 -8.21 8.51
C GLY A 158 8.51 -8.41 9.98
N VAL A 159 8.86 -9.60 10.46
CA VAL A 159 8.70 -9.98 11.86
C VAL A 159 10.06 -10.36 12.43
N ILE A 160 10.44 -9.74 13.52
CA ILE A 160 11.64 -10.06 14.27
C ILE A 160 11.29 -10.73 15.61
N PHE A 161 12.25 -11.42 16.19
CA PHE A 161 12.09 -12.16 17.46
C PHE A 161 13.24 -11.76 18.40
N PRO A 162 13.18 -10.56 19.03
CA PRO A 162 14.28 -10.11 19.90
C PRO A 162 14.47 -11.02 21.11
N GLU A 163 13.40 -11.59 21.62
CA GLU A 163 13.43 -12.61 22.69
C GLU A 163 12.68 -13.86 22.25
N SER A 164 11.42 -14.00 22.57
CA SER A 164 10.59 -15.13 22.13
C SER A 164 9.33 -14.70 21.40
N GLU A 165 8.94 -13.47 21.57
CA GLU A 165 7.71 -12.92 20.99
C GLU A 165 7.96 -12.24 19.63
N PRO A 166 7.03 -12.40 18.68
CA PRO A 166 7.13 -11.76 17.38
C PRO A 166 6.83 -10.27 17.51
N ILE A 167 7.70 -9.45 16.91
CA ILE A 167 7.50 -8.00 16.77
C ILE A 167 7.50 -7.64 15.29
N LYS A 168 6.46 -6.95 14.83
CA LYS A 168 6.40 -6.41 13.47
C LYS A 168 7.36 -5.23 13.34
N MET A 169 8.14 -5.21 12.26
CA MET A 169 9.12 -4.17 11.96
C MET A 169 8.91 -3.64 10.55
N VAL A 170 9.03 -2.34 10.38
CA VAL A 170 8.91 -1.64 9.09
C VAL A 170 10.16 -0.81 8.85
N ASN A 171 10.68 -0.84 7.63
CA ASN A 171 11.70 0.09 7.15
C ASN A 171 11.35 0.57 5.75
N GLU A 172 11.64 1.82 5.44
CA GLU A 172 11.28 2.45 4.17
C GLU A 172 12.50 2.90 3.36
N GLY A 173 12.28 3.06 2.07
CA GLY A 173 13.27 3.57 1.15
C GLY A 173 12.70 3.80 -0.24
N ILE A 174 13.57 3.71 -1.23
CA ILE A 174 13.22 3.87 -2.63
C ILE A 174 13.78 2.75 -3.50
N VAL A 175 13.16 2.54 -4.65
CA VAL A 175 13.70 1.69 -5.72
C VAL A 175 14.90 2.40 -6.33
N LYS A 176 16.10 1.80 -6.21
CA LYS A 176 17.35 2.32 -6.82
C LYS A 176 17.47 1.93 -8.29
N TYR A 177 17.21 0.68 -8.59
CA TYR A 177 17.12 0.13 -9.94
C TYR A 177 16.39 -1.21 -9.90
N LEU A 178 15.85 -1.63 -11.04
CA LEU A 178 15.14 -2.89 -11.20
C LEU A 178 15.51 -3.54 -12.52
N THR A 179 15.44 -4.86 -12.51
CA THR A 179 15.56 -5.75 -13.68
C THR A 179 14.44 -6.78 -13.61
N GLU A 180 14.31 -7.62 -14.62
CA GLU A 180 13.35 -8.73 -14.58
C GLU A 180 13.63 -9.74 -13.44
N ASP A 181 14.90 -9.78 -12.96
CA ASP A 181 15.33 -10.74 -11.95
C ASP A 181 15.26 -10.20 -10.52
N TYR A 182 15.37 -8.90 -10.33
CA TYR A 182 15.39 -8.30 -8.98
C TYR A 182 15.06 -6.81 -8.94
N ILE A 183 14.55 -6.37 -7.79
CA ILE A 183 14.35 -4.97 -7.43
C ILE A 183 15.38 -4.60 -6.36
N ARG A 184 16.23 -3.62 -6.65
CA ARG A 184 17.24 -3.11 -5.71
C ARG A 184 16.74 -1.85 -5.02
N THR A 185 16.83 -1.84 -3.69
CA THR A 185 16.45 -0.68 -2.87
C THR A 185 17.68 0.00 -2.26
N ASN A 186 17.48 1.15 -1.62
CA ASN A 186 18.48 1.80 -0.76
C ASN A 186 18.36 1.38 0.71
N ILE A 187 17.42 0.45 1.03
CA ILE A 187 17.22 -0.05 2.38
C ILE A 187 18.41 -0.94 2.80
N PHE A 188 18.78 -0.84 4.07
CA PHE A 188 19.74 -1.73 4.74
C PHE A 188 19.08 -2.33 5.96
N GLU A 189 19.21 -3.66 6.11
CA GLU A 189 18.61 -4.41 7.21
C GLU A 189 19.43 -5.63 7.62
N ASN A 190 19.07 -6.18 8.77
CA ASN A 190 19.64 -7.43 9.26
C ASN A 190 19.00 -8.65 8.58
N ASN A 191 19.74 -9.74 8.49
CA ASN A 191 19.29 -11.02 7.92
C ASN A 191 18.03 -11.59 8.59
N THR A 192 17.68 -11.14 9.79
CA THR A 192 16.46 -11.55 10.48
C THR A 192 15.18 -11.15 9.76
N LEU A 193 15.27 -10.17 8.83
CA LEU A 193 14.17 -9.71 7.98
C LEU A 193 14.17 -10.36 6.58
N THR A 194 15.05 -11.34 6.33
CA THR A 194 15.05 -12.11 5.08
C THR A 194 13.68 -12.74 4.85
N GLY A 195 13.20 -12.70 3.60
CA GLY A 195 11.86 -13.16 3.22
C GLY A 195 10.73 -12.18 3.52
N SER A 196 11.03 -11.01 4.10
CA SER A 196 10.02 -9.96 4.28
C SER A 196 9.48 -9.46 2.95
N PRO A 197 8.17 -9.20 2.83
CA PRO A 197 7.61 -8.57 1.65
C PRO A 197 8.06 -7.11 1.50
N LEU A 198 8.25 -6.70 0.25
CA LEU A 198 8.46 -5.32 -0.18
C LEU A 198 7.16 -4.79 -0.77
N PHE A 199 6.70 -3.64 -0.31
CA PHE A 199 5.46 -3.00 -0.75
C PHE A 199 5.70 -1.59 -1.28
N ASN A 200 4.80 -1.12 -2.15
CA ASN A 200 4.69 0.29 -2.47
C ASN A 200 3.80 1.02 -1.43
N ILE A 201 3.73 2.36 -1.53
CA ILE A 201 2.91 3.18 -0.61
C ILE A 201 1.40 2.99 -0.74
N LYS A 202 0.92 2.21 -1.72
CA LYS A 202 -0.48 1.77 -1.84
C LYS A 202 -0.75 0.46 -1.06
N GLY A 203 0.30 -0.17 -0.53
CA GLY A 203 0.24 -1.49 0.11
C GLY A 203 0.11 -2.64 -0.89
N GLU A 204 0.66 -2.50 -2.08
CA GLU A 204 0.72 -3.55 -3.10
C GLU A 204 2.10 -4.23 -3.05
N LEU A 205 2.13 -5.55 -3.13
CA LEU A 205 3.34 -6.36 -3.08
C LEU A 205 4.17 -6.18 -4.34
N LEU A 206 5.43 -5.78 -4.17
CA LEU A 206 6.43 -5.66 -5.22
C LEU A 206 7.32 -6.90 -5.32
N GLY A 207 7.57 -7.57 -4.21
CA GLY A 207 8.45 -8.73 -4.15
C GLY A 207 8.78 -9.22 -2.74
N LEU A 208 9.67 -10.22 -2.64
CA LEU A 208 10.20 -10.75 -1.38
C LEU A 208 11.68 -10.43 -1.23
N ASN A 209 12.07 -9.92 -0.08
CA ASN A 209 13.41 -9.42 0.18
C ASN A 209 14.41 -10.52 0.50
N ILE A 210 15.55 -10.45 -0.16
CA ILE A 210 16.80 -11.12 0.18
C ILE A 210 17.72 -10.06 0.79
N ILE A 211 18.37 -10.39 1.89
CA ILE A 211 19.30 -9.49 2.58
C ILE A 211 20.69 -10.12 2.54
N ASP A 212 21.64 -9.43 1.92
CA ASP A 212 23.00 -9.92 1.79
C ASP A 212 23.81 -9.72 3.08
N SER A 213 25.04 -10.26 3.11
CA SER A 213 25.95 -10.15 4.25
C SER A 213 26.36 -8.71 4.61
N GLN A 214 26.12 -7.75 3.71
CA GLN A 214 26.36 -6.33 3.93
C GLN A 214 25.08 -5.58 4.37
N GLY A 215 23.98 -6.31 4.58
CA GLY A 215 22.69 -5.74 4.97
C GLY A 215 21.91 -5.11 3.82
N ARG A 216 22.35 -5.28 2.58
CA ARG A 216 21.68 -4.65 1.43
C ARG A 216 20.43 -5.43 1.05
N VAL A 217 19.30 -4.73 0.91
CA VAL A 217 18.00 -5.32 0.56
C VAL A 217 17.80 -5.34 -0.95
N THR A 218 17.50 -6.54 -1.46
CA THR A 218 17.16 -6.80 -2.85
C THR A 218 15.93 -7.71 -2.87
N ALA A 219 14.90 -7.40 -3.67
CA ALA A 219 13.69 -8.22 -3.71
C ALA A 219 13.62 -9.07 -4.99
N ILE A 220 13.16 -10.33 -4.83
CA ILE A 220 12.66 -11.17 -5.93
C ILE A 220 11.36 -10.52 -6.42
N PRO A 221 11.24 -10.15 -7.70
CA PRO A 221 10.08 -9.44 -8.21
C PRO A 221 8.78 -10.23 -8.13
N ILE A 222 7.67 -9.51 -8.04
CA ILE A 222 6.33 -10.08 -7.99
C ILE A 222 5.99 -10.94 -9.22
N THR A 223 6.57 -10.64 -10.37
CA THR A 223 6.41 -11.45 -11.60
C THR A 223 6.89 -12.89 -11.41
N GLN A 224 8.07 -13.05 -10.80
CA GLN A 224 8.62 -14.39 -10.50
C GLN A 224 7.79 -15.10 -9.42
N ILE A 225 7.30 -14.37 -8.43
CA ILE A 225 6.44 -14.92 -7.37
C ILE A 225 5.13 -15.42 -7.99
N ARG A 226 4.47 -14.61 -8.83
CA ARG A 226 3.23 -14.99 -9.52
C ARG A 226 3.42 -16.23 -10.39
N GLN A 227 4.45 -16.25 -11.21
CA GLN A 227 4.79 -17.42 -12.03
C GLN A 227 5.03 -18.66 -11.17
N PHE A 228 5.71 -18.50 -10.03
CA PHE A 228 6.00 -19.60 -9.11
C PHE A 228 4.74 -20.17 -8.48
N ILE A 229 3.77 -19.35 -8.09
CA ILE A 229 2.51 -19.80 -7.48
C ILE A 229 1.42 -20.17 -8.48
N GLY A 230 1.61 -19.87 -9.77
CA GLY A 230 0.67 -20.21 -10.85
C GLY A 230 -0.46 -19.19 -11.02
N LEU A 231 -0.20 -17.91 -10.77
CA LEU A 231 -1.13 -16.78 -10.96
C LEU A 231 -0.69 -15.87 -12.13
#